data_9d0491d4bdab42d202c3b28063a4584f
#
_entry.id   9d0491d4bdab42d202c3b28063a4584f
#
_cell.length_a   1.000
_cell.length_b   1.000
_cell.length_c   1.000
_cell.angle_alpha   90.00
_cell.angle_beta   90.00
_cell.angle_gamma   90.00
#
_symmetry.space_group_name_H-M   'P 1'
#
loop_
_entity.id
_entity.type
_entity.pdbx_description
1 polymer ?
#
loop_
_entity_poly.entity_id
_entity_poly.type
_entity_poly.pdbx_seq_one_letter_code
_entity_poly.pdbx_strand_id
1 'polypeptide(L)'
;SPDACMFLSSHSSEGEVKDATWLAKVLSAKIEEVGPENVVMVVTDNASVCVAAGKQLEHKYPHIMWVGCLAHCLDLLIKDICKQPWAAHVIDLCRTIVKFIKQHDKTRHLFSTHSALQLLLPGDTRFATAITTLERLVKVKEALVLTVRDPEWAKFKKRLPKQRRDRAK
;
A
#
# COMPACT_ATOMS: atom_id res chain seq x y z
N SER A 1 -12.01 -22.05 15.21
CA SER A 1 -12.73 -21.62 14.00
C SER A 1 -11.85 -20.69 13.21
N PRO A 2 -11.65 -20.88 11.89
CA PRO A 2 -10.81 -20.00 11.06
C PRO A 2 -11.32 -18.54 11.02
N ASP A 3 -12.52 -18.29 11.49
CA ASP A 3 -13.18 -16.99 11.43
C ASP A 3 -13.18 -16.23 12.78
N ALA A 4 -12.56 -16.77 13.81
CA ALA A 4 -12.51 -16.11 15.11
C ALA A 4 -11.27 -15.21 15.21
N CYS A 5 -11.46 -13.91 15.08
CA CYS A 5 -10.47 -12.89 15.38
C CYS A 5 -10.91 -12.13 16.64
N MET A 6 -10.03 -12.02 17.62
CA MET A 6 -10.31 -11.31 18.87
C MET A 6 -9.25 -10.22 19.08
N PHE A 7 -9.69 -9.00 19.34
CA PHE A 7 -8.82 -7.93 19.79
C PHE A 7 -8.51 -8.10 21.28
N LEU A 8 -7.24 -8.26 21.62
CA LEU A 8 -6.82 -8.43 23.01
C LEU A 8 -6.56 -7.07 23.68
N SER A 9 -5.67 -6.26 23.11
CA SER A 9 -5.35 -4.97 23.70
C SER A 9 -4.54 -4.07 22.75
N SER A 10 -4.44 -2.79 23.12
CA SER A 10 -3.47 -1.85 22.57
C SER A 10 -2.58 -1.34 23.69
N HIS A 11 -1.30 -1.10 23.38
CA HIS A 11 -0.35 -0.52 24.30
C HIS A 11 0.09 0.86 23.81
N SER A 12 0.00 1.87 24.70
CA SER A 12 0.70 3.14 24.46
C SER A 12 2.18 2.94 24.73
N SER A 13 3.00 3.43 23.81
CA SER A 13 4.46 3.40 23.94
C SER A 13 5.03 4.79 24.18
N GLU A 14 4.22 5.70 24.72
CA GLU A 14 4.68 7.03 25.12
C GLU A 14 5.72 6.98 26.23
N GLY A 15 6.88 7.58 25.98
CA GLY A 15 8.00 7.61 26.95
C GLY A 15 8.85 6.34 27.01
N GLU A 16 8.54 5.29 26.24
CA GLU A 16 9.27 4.02 26.26
C GLU A 16 10.25 3.92 25.09
N VAL A 17 11.42 3.32 25.34
CA VAL A 17 12.35 2.94 24.28
C VAL A 17 11.84 1.64 23.64
N LYS A 18 11.44 1.73 22.38
CA LYS A 18 10.86 0.61 21.62
C LYS A 18 11.94 -0.33 21.10
N ASP A 19 12.72 -0.93 22.00
CA ASP A 19 13.72 -1.93 21.65
C ASP A 19 13.15 -3.36 21.64
N ALA A 20 14.00 -4.32 21.27
CA ALA A 20 13.60 -5.72 21.20
C ALA A 20 13.20 -6.30 22.56
N THR A 21 13.82 -5.86 23.63
CA THR A 21 13.55 -6.33 25.00
C THR A 21 12.20 -5.82 25.48
N TRP A 22 11.89 -4.55 25.24
CA TRP A 22 10.58 -3.99 25.53
C TRP A 22 9.48 -4.72 24.75
N LEU A 23 9.68 -4.94 23.45
CA LEU A 23 8.70 -5.64 22.62
C LEU A 23 8.49 -7.09 23.08
N ALA A 24 9.58 -7.82 23.38
CA ALA A 24 9.51 -9.18 23.91
C ALA A 24 8.77 -9.23 25.24
N LYS A 25 8.96 -8.23 26.13
CA LYS A 25 8.23 -8.11 27.40
C LYS A 25 6.73 -7.90 27.18
N VAL A 26 6.35 -6.99 26.28
CA VAL A 26 4.94 -6.73 25.96
C VAL A 26 4.26 -7.96 25.38
N LEU A 27 4.90 -8.64 24.42
CA LEU A 27 4.38 -9.87 23.82
C LEU A 27 4.31 -11.01 24.81
N SER A 28 5.34 -11.18 25.68
CA SER A 28 5.32 -12.18 26.76
C SER A 28 4.15 -11.97 27.70
N ALA A 29 3.86 -10.73 28.11
CA ALA A 29 2.73 -10.45 28.98
C ALA A 29 1.40 -10.89 28.34
N LYS A 30 1.28 -10.76 27.01
CA LYS A 30 0.07 -11.23 26.29
C LYS A 30 0.02 -12.74 26.13
N ILE A 31 1.17 -13.40 25.94
CA ILE A 31 1.25 -14.86 25.94
C ILE A 31 0.81 -15.42 27.29
N GLU A 32 1.27 -14.82 28.39
CA GLU A 32 0.87 -15.24 29.75
C GLU A 32 -0.64 -15.00 30.02
N GLU A 33 -1.21 -13.91 29.50
CA GLU A 33 -2.64 -13.60 29.64
C GLU A 33 -3.53 -14.63 28.90
N VAL A 34 -3.09 -15.10 27.73
CA VAL A 34 -3.81 -16.08 26.91
C VAL A 34 -3.59 -17.52 27.44
N GLY A 35 -2.51 -17.73 28.16
CA GLY A 35 -1.97 -19.03 28.55
C GLY A 35 -0.95 -19.53 27.50
N PRO A 36 0.32 -19.70 27.87
CA PRO A 36 1.38 -20.12 26.94
C PRO A 36 1.03 -21.40 26.16
N GLU A 37 0.33 -22.34 26.81
CA GLU A 37 -0.13 -23.61 26.21
C GLU A 37 -1.15 -23.43 25.10
N ASN A 38 -1.81 -22.28 25.05
CA ASN A 38 -2.82 -21.94 24.03
C ASN A 38 -2.22 -21.17 22.84
N VAL A 39 -0.93 -20.79 22.91
CA VAL A 39 -0.25 -20.02 21.89
C VAL A 39 0.71 -20.90 21.11
N VAL A 40 0.49 -21.09 19.84
CA VAL A 40 1.35 -21.87 18.93
C VAL A 40 2.31 -21.00 18.15
N MET A 41 1.93 -19.73 17.88
CA MET A 41 2.68 -18.85 16.99
C MET A 41 2.47 -17.39 17.35
N VAL A 42 3.55 -16.60 17.20
CA VAL A 42 3.50 -15.14 17.24
C VAL A 42 3.94 -14.60 15.88
N VAL A 43 3.14 -13.74 15.29
CA VAL A 43 3.43 -13.13 14.00
C VAL A 43 3.62 -11.63 14.19
N THR A 44 4.75 -11.10 13.72
CA THR A 44 5.03 -9.65 13.70
C THR A 44 5.51 -9.22 12.32
N ASP A 45 5.75 -7.92 12.12
CA ASP A 45 6.51 -7.51 10.94
C ASP A 45 7.97 -7.98 11.02
N ASN A 46 8.73 -7.77 9.93
CA ASN A 46 10.11 -8.22 9.81
C ASN A 46 11.14 -7.11 10.18
N ALA A 47 10.73 -6.09 10.92
CA ALA A 47 11.67 -5.10 11.43
C ALA A 47 12.73 -5.78 12.33
N SER A 48 13.95 -5.28 12.32
CA SER A 48 15.07 -5.88 13.10
C SER A 48 14.74 -6.02 14.59
N VAL A 49 13.99 -5.08 15.14
CA VAL A 49 13.49 -5.11 16.51
C VAL A 49 12.54 -6.29 16.73
N CYS A 50 11.64 -6.53 15.79
CA CYS A 50 10.67 -7.63 15.86
C CYS A 50 11.35 -9.00 15.73
N VAL A 51 12.32 -9.12 14.82
CA VAL A 51 13.15 -10.34 14.68
C VAL A 51 13.90 -10.66 15.97
N ALA A 52 14.53 -9.64 16.58
CA ALA A 52 15.27 -9.83 17.84
C ALA A 52 14.34 -10.16 19.01
N ALA A 53 13.16 -9.54 19.09
CA ALA A 53 12.14 -9.86 20.09
C ALA A 53 11.60 -11.29 19.89
N GLY A 54 11.35 -11.69 18.64
CA GLY A 54 10.93 -13.06 18.30
C GLY A 54 11.89 -14.13 18.80
N LYS A 55 13.20 -13.94 18.59
CA LYS A 55 14.23 -14.85 19.12
C LYS A 55 14.21 -14.95 20.65
N GLN A 56 13.95 -13.84 21.35
CA GLN A 56 13.81 -13.85 22.80
C GLN A 56 12.57 -14.63 23.25
N LEU A 57 11.45 -14.52 22.49
CA LEU A 57 10.23 -15.28 22.76
C LEU A 57 10.44 -16.78 22.55
N GLU A 58 11.05 -17.19 21.45
CA GLU A 58 11.37 -18.61 21.16
C GLU A 58 12.29 -19.21 22.22
N HIS A 59 13.25 -18.43 22.73
CA HIS A 59 14.10 -18.87 23.84
C HIS A 59 13.32 -19.06 25.14
N LYS A 60 12.38 -18.15 25.44
CA LYS A 60 11.55 -18.23 26.66
C LYS A 60 10.45 -19.30 26.55
N TYR A 61 9.87 -19.46 25.37
CA TYR A 61 8.76 -20.39 25.08
C TYR A 61 9.12 -21.29 23.90
N PRO A 62 9.88 -22.38 24.10
CA PRO A 62 10.39 -23.21 23.01
C PRO A 62 9.33 -23.87 22.12
N HIS A 63 8.08 -23.94 22.56
CA HIS A 63 6.95 -24.47 21.81
C HIS A 63 6.21 -23.41 20.98
N ILE A 64 6.51 -22.13 21.16
CA ILE A 64 5.90 -21.03 20.42
C ILE A 64 6.83 -20.60 19.30
N MET A 65 6.38 -20.70 18.05
CA MET A 65 7.13 -20.22 16.89
C MET A 65 6.94 -18.72 16.71
N TRP A 66 8.03 -18.00 16.45
CA TRP A 66 7.94 -16.67 15.90
C TRP A 66 8.03 -16.71 14.38
N VAL A 67 7.11 -16.01 13.68
CA VAL A 67 7.07 -15.95 12.21
C VAL A 67 6.94 -14.51 11.75
N GLY A 68 7.77 -14.12 10.81
CA GLY A 68 7.64 -12.83 10.13
C GLY A 68 6.38 -12.77 9.25
N CYS A 69 5.71 -11.63 9.25
CA CYS A 69 4.48 -11.42 8.49
C CYS A 69 4.72 -11.59 6.97
N LEU A 70 4.14 -12.61 6.37
CA LEU A 70 4.24 -12.87 4.93
C LEU A 70 3.67 -11.72 4.10
N ALA A 71 2.57 -11.11 4.54
CA ALA A 71 1.98 -9.95 3.85
C ALA A 71 2.95 -8.77 3.80
N HIS A 72 3.73 -8.56 4.87
CA HIS A 72 4.77 -7.54 4.91
C HIS A 72 5.95 -7.87 3.96
N CYS A 73 6.36 -9.14 3.90
CA CYS A 73 7.38 -9.60 2.94
C CYS A 73 6.95 -9.34 1.50
N LEU A 74 5.70 -9.68 1.16
CA LEU A 74 5.15 -9.47 -0.17
C LEU A 74 5.05 -7.97 -0.51
N ASP A 75 4.66 -7.13 0.45
CA ASP A 75 4.65 -5.67 0.25
C ASP A 75 6.05 -5.12 -0.04
N LEU A 76 7.06 -5.56 0.70
CA LEU A 76 8.46 -5.18 0.46
C LEU A 76 8.94 -5.64 -0.93
N LEU A 77 8.63 -6.88 -1.31
CA LEU A 77 8.96 -7.42 -2.63
C LEU A 77 8.32 -6.57 -3.75
N ILE A 78 7.03 -6.25 -3.62
CA ILE A 78 6.34 -5.38 -4.58
C ILE A 78 6.98 -4.00 -4.65
N LYS A 79 7.33 -3.41 -3.50
CA LYS A 79 8.03 -2.13 -3.46
C LYS A 79 9.39 -2.18 -4.18
N ASP A 80 10.13 -3.26 -4.02
CA ASP A 80 11.43 -3.43 -4.67
C ASP A 80 11.28 -3.64 -6.19
N ILE A 81 10.26 -4.36 -6.63
CA ILE A 81 9.90 -4.47 -8.05
C ILE A 81 9.55 -3.08 -8.61
N CYS A 82 8.73 -2.31 -7.89
CA CYS A 82 8.32 -0.96 -8.30
C CYS A 82 9.50 0.04 -8.40
N LYS A 83 10.60 -0.20 -7.70
CA LYS A 83 11.83 0.60 -7.79
C LYS A 83 12.68 0.29 -9.03
N GLN A 84 12.46 -0.85 -9.68
CA GLN A 84 13.20 -1.19 -10.91
C GLN A 84 12.96 -0.12 -11.99
N PRO A 85 13.98 0.29 -12.77
CA PRO A 85 13.86 1.42 -13.69
C PRO A 85 12.68 1.35 -14.65
N TRP A 86 12.41 0.16 -15.21
CA TRP A 86 11.28 -0.07 -16.10
C TRP A 86 9.93 0.10 -15.40
N ALA A 87 9.79 -0.42 -14.16
CA ALA A 87 8.56 -0.33 -13.40
C ALA A 87 8.32 1.09 -12.89
N ALA A 88 9.37 1.75 -12.37
CA ALA A 88 9.31 3.12 -11.90
C ALA A 88 8.88 4.07 -13.02
N HIS A 89 9.42 3.90 -14.23
CA HIS A 89 9.03 4.69 -15.40
C HIS A 89 7.54 4.52 -15.74
N VAL A 90 7.03 3.29 -15.80
CA VAL A 90 5.61 3.03 -16.08
C VAL A 90 4.72 3.63 -15.00
N ILE A 91 5.09 3.47 -13.73
CA ILE A 91 4.33 4.02 -12.59
C ILE A 91 4.28 5.54 -12.66
N ASP A 92 5.39 6.21 -13.01
CA ASP A 92 5.44 7.68 -13.13
C ASP A 92 4.58 8.19 -14.30
N LEU A 93 4.59 7.51 -15.42
CA LEU A 93 3.69 7.80 -16.54
C LEU A 93 2.22 7.67 -16.10
N CYS A 94 1.88 6.60 -15.43
CA CYS A 94 0.53 6.37 -14.92
C CYS A 94 0.10 7.44 -13.89
N ARG A 95 0.98 7.82 -12.98
CA ARG A 95 0.76 8.94 -12.05
C ARG A 95 0.50 10.25 -12.80
N THR A 96 1.28 10.51 -13.81
CA THR A 96 1.16 11.74 -14.62
C THR A 96 -0.20 11.80 -15.29
N ILE A 97 -0.66 10.72 -15.92
CA ILE A 97 -1.98 10.63 -16.55
C ILE A 97 -3.09 10.87 -15.52
N VAL A 98 -3.05 10.13 -14.40
CA VAL A 98 -4.09 10.24 -13.37
C VAL A 98 -4.13 11.63 -12.76
N LYS A 99 -2.97 12.20 -12.41
CA LYS A 99 -2.87 13.57 -11.87
C LYS A 99 -3.41 14.59 -12.87
N PHE A 100 -3.03 14.49 -14.14
CA PHE A 100 -3.48 15.41 -15.17
C PHE A 100 -5.01 15.44 -15.28
N ILE A 101 -5.66 14.27 -15.38
CA ILE A 101 -7.11 14.20 -15.50
C ILE A 101 -7.80 14.68 -14.21
N LYS A 102 -7.30 14.30 -13.03
CA LYS A 102 -7.93 14.67 -11.77
C LYS A 102 -7.76 16.15 -11.38
N GLN A 103 -6.67 16.78 -11.79
CA GLN A 103 -6.37 18.18 -11.44
C GLN A 103 -7.18 19.21 -12.27
N HIS A 104 -7.78 18.79 -13.39
CA HIS A 104 -8.53 19.70 -14.24
C HIS A 104 -10.01 19.29 -14.27
N ASP A 105 -10.90 20.12 -13.77
CA ASP A 105 -12.33 19.82 -13.68
C ASP A 105 -12.93 19.42 -15.02
N LYS A 106 -12.54 20.11 -16.10
CA LYS A 106 -13.01 19.79 -17.45
C LYS A 106 -12.61 18.39 -17.92
N THR A 107 -11.35 17.99 -17.69
CA THR A 107 -10.86 16.67 -18.08
C THR A 107 -11.46 15.58 -17.21
N ARG A 108 -11.64 15.85 -15.91
CA ARG A 108 -12.30 14.95 -14.98
C ARG A 108 -13.76 14.73 -15.37
N HIS A 109 -14.49 15.80 -15.69
CA HIS A 109 -15.87 15.70 -16.16
C HIS A 109 -15.94 14.91 -17.46
N LEU A 110 -15.09 15.25 -18.45
CA LEU A 110 -15.05 14.55 -19.73
C LEU A 110 -14.72 13.06 -19.57
N PHE A 111 -13.78 12.71 -18.72
CA PHE A 111 -13.49 11.30 -18.39
C PHE A 111 -14.71 10.62 -17.77
N SER A 112 -15.45 11.29 -16.88
CA SER A 112 -16.62 10.70 -16.23
C SER A 112 -17.79 10.43 -17.19
N THR A 113 -17.84 11.08 -18.36
CA THR A 113 -18.84 10.74 -19.40
C THR A 113 -18.54 9.42 -20.10
N HIS A 114 -17.28 8.98 -20.08
CA HIS A 114 -16.83 7.75 -20.73
C HIS A 114 -16.56 6.60 -19.76
N SER A 115 -16.58 6.85 -18.44
CA SER A 115 -16.26 5.84 -17.42
C SER A 115 -17.09 5.99 -16.16
N ALA A 116 -17.74 4.90 -15.74
CA ALA A 116 -18.36 4.80 -14.42
C ALA A 116 -17.32 4.64 -13.28
N LEU A 117 -16.10 4.21 -13.61
CA LEU A 117 -15.04 4.00 -12.65
C LEU A 117 -14.15 5.23 -12.51
N GLN A 118 -13.88 5.64 -11.28
CA GLN A 118 -12.98 6.75 -11.02
C GLN A 118 -11.51 6.33 -11.12
N LEU A 119 -10.65 7.26 -11.54
CA LEU A 119 -9.19 7.09 -11.49
C LEU A 119 -8.69 7.11 -10.05
N LEU A 120 -7.76 6.24 -9.74
CA LEU A 120 -7.12 6.13 -8.42
C LEU A 120 -5.71 6.69 -8.49
N LEU A 121 -5.36 7.55 -7.52
CA LEU A 121 -3.97 7.96 -7.30
C LEU A 121 -3.29 6.95 -6.37
N PRO A 122 -2.04 6.56 -6.66
CA PRO A 122 -1.29 5.76 -5.69
C PRO A 122 -1.04 6.60 -4.44
N GLY A 123 -1.38 6.05 -3.28
CA GLY A 123 -1.03 6.63 -1.98
C GLY A 123 0.38 6.21 -1.57
N ASP A 124 1.07 7.03 -0.80
CA ASP A 124 2.45 6.76 -0.39
C ASP A 124 2.56 5.72 0.75
N THR A 125 1.46 5.45 1.46
CA THR A 125 1.47 4.70 2.73
C THR A 125 0.74 3.36 2.70
N ARG A 126 -0.01 3.00 1.65
CA ARG A 126 -0.81 1.76 1.61
C ARG A 126 -0.19 0.69 0.70
N PHE A 127 -0.30 -0.57 1.14
CA PHE A 127 0.10 -1.77 0.42
C PHE A 127 -0.40 -1.73 -1.04
N ALA A 128 0.50 -2.04 -1.97
CA ALA A 128 0.18 -2.28 -3.38
C ALA A 128 -0.61 -1.17 -4.11
N THR A 129 -0.63 0.08 -3.60
CA THR A 129 -1.41 1.17 -4.24
C THR A 129 -0.96 1.48 -5.66
N ALA A 130 0.31 1.26 -5.98
CA ALA A 130 0.82 1.37 -7.35
C ALA A 130 0.14 0.33 -8.26
N ILE A 131 0.06 -0.93 -7.81
CA ILE A 131 -0.58 -2.02 -8.57
C ILE A 131 -2.07 -1.72 -8.77
N THR A 132 -2.78 -1.32 -7.71
CA THR A 132 -4.20 -0.98 -7.80
C THR A 132 -4.45 0.18 -8.79
N THR A 133 -3.52 1.15 -8.85
CA THR A 133 -3.58 2.24 -9.84
C THR A 133 -3.38 1.71 -11.27
N LEU A 134 -2.38 0.84 -11.48
CA LEU A 134 -2.10 0.22 -12.77
C LEU A 134 -3.30 -0.63 -13.24
N GLU A 135 -3.82 -1.49 -12.39
CA GLU A 135 -5.01 -2.29 -12.67
C GLU A 135 -6.22 -1.41 -13.04
N ARG A 136 -6.41 -0.31 -12.29
CA ARG A 136 -7.48 0.65 -12.58
C ARG A 136 -7.30 1.28 -13.95
N LEU A 137 -6.08 1.68 -14.32
CA LEU A 137 -5.79 2.25 -15.63
C LEU A 137 -6.02 1.25 -16.76
N VAL A 138 -5.66 -0.02 -16.58
CA VAL A 138 -5.96 -1.08 -17.53
C VAL A 138 -7.48 -1.22 -17.73
N LYS A 139 -8.24 -1.27 -16.63
CA LYS A 139 -9.72 -1.39 -16.67
C LYS A 139 -10.41 -0.21 -17.37
N VAL A 140 -9.85 0.99 -17.26
CA VAL A 140 -10.44 2.21 -17.86
C VAL A 140 -9.72 2.65 -19.14
N LYS A 141 -8.88 1.82 -19.74
CA LYS A 141 -8.08 2.15 -20.93
C LYS A 141 -8.93 2.68 -22.07
N GLU A 142 -10.03 2.01 -22.38
CA GLU A 142 -10.92 2.43 -23.46
C GLU A 142 -11.55 3.79 -23.18
N ALA A 143 -12.00 4.03 -21.95
CA ALA A 143 -12.56 5.32 -21.55
C ALA A 143 -11.52 6.45 -21.65
N LEU A 144 -10.26 6.18 -21.33
CA LEU A 144 -9.16 7.13 -21.52
C LEU A 144 -8.96 7.46 -23.00
N VAL A 145 -8.98 6.43 -23.86
CA VAL A 145 -8.86 6.63 -25.32
C VAL A 145 -10.05 7.46 -25.86
N LEU A 146 -11.26 7.16 -25.43
CA LEU A 146 -12.45 7.93 -25.82
C LEU A 146 -12.35 9.38 -25.34
N THR A 147 -11.92 9.59 -24.09
CA THR A 147 -11.70 10.93 -23.53
C THR A 147 -10.74 11.77 -24.38
N VAL A 148 -9.63 11.19 -24.80
CA VAL A 148 -8.63 11.93 -25.62
C VAL A 148 -9.09 12.16 -27.05
N ARG A 149 -9.95 11.30 -27.59
CA ARG A 149 -10.55 11.42 -28.93
C ARG A 149 -11.75 12.36 -28.98
N ASP A 150 -12.31 12.72 -27.84
CA ASP A 150 -13.45 13.62 -27.76
C ASP A 150 -13.11 15.02 -28.30
N PRO A 151 -13.98 15.65 -29.11
CA PRO A 151 -13.77 17.03 -29.62
C PRO A 151 -13.53 18.06 -28.49
N GLU A 152 -14.15 17.90 -27.34
CA GLU A 152 -13.93 18.81 -26.19
C GLU A 152 -12.52 18.71 -25.61
N TRP A 153 -11.87 17.55 -25.69
CA TRP A 153 -10.46 17.41 -25.34
C TRP A 153 -9.56 18.29 -26.23
N ALA A 154 -9.82 18.31 -27.53
CA ALA A 154 -9.04 19.13 -28.45
C ALA A 154 -9.20 20.63 -28.14
N LYS A 155 -10.42 21.09 -27.80
CA LYS A 155 -10.72 22.46 -27.37
C LYS A 155 -10.01 22.79 -26.05
N PHE A 156 -10.07 21.89 -25.08
CA PHE A 156 -9.37 22.05 -23.81
C PHE A 156 -7.86 22.16 -23.99
N LYS A 157 -7.25 21.26 -24.77
CA LYS A 157 -5.81 21.24 -25.05
C LYS A 157 -5.31 22.54 -25.69
N LYS A 158 -6.06 23.16 -26.57
CA LYS A 158 -5.70 24.46 -27.18
C LYS A 158 -5.61 25.60 -26.15
N ARG A 159 -6.34 25.51 -25.04
CA ARG A 159 -6.34 26.52 -23.96
C ARG A 159 -5.22 26.35 -22.96
N LEU A 160 -4.51 25.21 -22.97
CA LEU A 160 -3.39 24.96 -22.06
C LEU A 160 -2.15 25.79 -22.45
N PRO A 161 -1.38 26.26 -21.47
CA PRO A 161 -0.04 26.80 -21.72
C PRO A 161 0.84 25.78 -22.43
N LYS A 162 1.78 26.26 -23.28
CA LYS A 162 2.63 25.40 -24.12
C LYS A 162 3.29 24.24 -23.33
N GLN A 163 3.85 24.53 -22.17
CA GLN A 163 4.48 23.54 -21.29
C GLN A 163 3.54 22.41 -20.80
N ARG A 164 2.24 22.72 -20.62
CA ARG A 164 1.23 21.72 -20.20
C ARG A 164 0.63 21.01 -21.39
N ARG A 165 0.68 21.60 -22.57
CA ARG A 165 0.17 21.03 -23.82
C ARG A 165 0.97 19.81 -24.26
N ASP A 166 2.29 19.80 -23.99
CA ASP A 166 3.17 18.68 -24.34
C ASP A 166 2.97 17.46 -23.43
N ARG A 167 2.47 17.66 -22.20
CA ARG A 167 2.08 16.57 -21.31
C ARG A 167 0.70 15.99 -21.64
N ALA A 168 -0.08 16.65 -22.50
CA ALA A 168 -1.41 16.22 -22.91
C ALA A 168 -1.41 15.53 -24.31
N LYS A 169 -0.22 15.26 -24.86
CA LYS A 169 0.00 14.43 -26.06
C LYS A 169 0.01 12.96 -25.69
#